data_e628a1631d3a52b3ad24d275bcfe1c38
#
_entry.id   e628a1631d3a52b3ad24d275bcfe1c38
#
_cell.length_a   1.000
_cell.length_b   1.000
_cell.length_c   1.000
_cell.angle_alpha   90.00
_cell.angle_beta   90.00
_cell.angle_gamma   90.00
#
_symmetry.space_group_name_H-M   'P 1'
#
loop_
_entity.id
_entity.type
_entity.pdbx_description
1 polymer ?
#
loop_
_entity_poly.entity_id
_entity_poly.type
_entity_poly.pdbx_seq_one_letter_code
_entity_poly.pdbx_strand_id
1 'polypeptide(L)'
;MKLGARLALFSALGLGGLVALLLAAPRFLATPDVRFEGRPVEDWIQALHSGNSSSSNAAAAVTERVVLPGLLDSVRHDTEDSGIRVWLVEQLDSLPGIHVEFLPADGRRVQAIRDLGRFGPAARSAVPALLEFLALKEEQLIGPAAEALVAVQADATVAIPALTQALLRPDGHGRPEVAEALGEYGPKAREAVPLLLKLLEDFSSKEIRTAVPKALRAIDPAAASRAGIP
;
A
#
# COMPACT_ATOMS: atom_id res chain seq x y z
N MET A 1 -25.05 -10.75 -27.44
CA MET A 1 -25.48 -9.35 -27.34
C MET A 1 -24.38 -8.32 -27.18
N LYS A 2 -23.09 -8.68 -26.89
CA LYS A 2 -22.01 -7.72 -26.63
C LYS A 2 -21.28 -7.20 -27.90
N LEU A 3 -21.33 -7.90 -29.01
CA LEU A 3 -20.62 -7.52 -30.24
C LEU A 3 -21.35 -6.39 -31.03
N GLY A 4 -22.67 -6.40 -31.04
CA GLY A 4 -23.46 -5.38 -31.76
C GLY A 4 -23.41 -3.98 -31.15
N ALA A 5 -23.29 -3.87 -29.81
CA ALA A 5 -23.16 -2.59 -29.12
C ALA A 5 -21.78 -1.96 -29.35
N ARG A 6 -20.73 -2.80 -29.51
CA ARG A 6 -19.35 -2.33 -29.79
C ARG A 6 -19.22 -1.74 -31.19
N LEU A 7 -19.83 -2.38 -32.20
CA LEU A 7 -19.85 -1.87 -33.58
C LEU A 7 -20.69 -0.58 -33.71
N ALA A 8 -21.76 -0.40 -32.96
CA ALA A 8 -22.57 0.81 -32.99
C ALA A 8 -21.83 2.03 -32.41
N LEU A 9 -20.94 1.85 -31.43
CA LEU A 9 -20.15 2.94 -30.85
C LEU A 9 -19.08 3.45 -31.85
N PHE A 10 -18.45 2.56 -32.60
CA PHE A 10 -17.48 2.91 -33.64
C PHE A 10 -18.11 3.62 -34.84
N SER A 11 -19.39 3.40 -35.11
CA SER A 11 -20.12 4.09 -36.18
C SER A 11 -20.63 5.49 -35.78
N ALA A 12 -20.82 5.74 -34.47
CA ALA A 12 -21.33 7.02 -33.96
C ALA A 12 -20.24 8.05 -33.66
N LEU A 13 -19.04 7.59 -33.32
CA LEU A 13 -17.85 8.42 -33.19
C LEU A 13 -17.04 8.30 -34.49
N GLY A 14 -17.27 9.15 -35.48
CA GLY A 14 -16.43 9.16 -36.68
C GLY A 14 -14.93 9.20 -36.31
N LEU A 15 -14.06 8.90 -37.29
CA LEU A 15 -12.59 8.87 -37.14
C LEU A 15 -12.02 10.05 -36.32
N GLY A 16 -12.63 11.24 -36.41
CA GLY A 16 -12.24 12.43 -35.63
C GLY A 16 -12.51 12.33 -34.14
N GLY A 17 -13.62 11.65 -33.73
CA GLY A 17 -13.92 11.40 -32.31
C GLY A 17 -12.99 10.37 -31.69
N LEU A 18 -12.61 9.34 -32.47
CA LEU A 18 -11.64 8.33 -32.03
C LEU A 18 -10.24 8.96 -31.83
N VAL A 19 -9.79 9.80 -32.76
CA VAL A 19 -8.52 10.52 -32.66
C VAL A 19 -8.53 11.47 -31.46
N ALA A 20 -9.61 12.24 -31.29
CA ALA A 20 -9.75 13.13 -30.13
C ALA A 20 -9.75 12.35 -28.80
N LEU A 21 -10.41 11.19 -28.75
CA LEU A 21 -10.41 10.29 -27.59
C LEU A 21 -8.99 9.76 -27.31
N LEU A 22 -8.28 9.28 -28.32
CA LEU A 22 -6.91 8.78 -28.19
C LEU A 22 -5.91 9.85 -27.76
N LEU A 23 -6.11 11.11 -28.18
CA LEU A 23 -5.25 12.23 -27.78
C LEU A 23 -5.58 12.76 -26.36
N ALA A 24 -6.85 12.69 -25.95
CA ALA A 24 -7.28 13.13 -24.62
C ALA A 24 -7.14 12.04 -23.55
N ALA A 25 -7.28 10.78 -23.92
CA ALA A 25 -7.27 9.64 -23.01
C ALA A 25 -6.02 9.59 -22.13
N PRO A 26 -4.78 9.76 -22.61
CA PRO A 26 -3.60 9.72 -21.76
C PRO A 26 -3.62 10.79 -20.65
N ARG A 27 -4.20 11.96 -20.92
CA ARG A 27 -4.32 13.03 -19.91
C ARG A 27 -5.45 12.79 -18.92
N PHE A 28 -6.52 12.13 -19.36
CA PHE A 28 -7.70 11.85 -18.54
C PHE A 28 -7.52 10.58 -17.70
N LEU A 29 -6.76 9.61 -18.21
CA LEU A 29 -6.51 8.30 -17.59
C LEU A 29 -5.21 8.27 -16.82
N ALA A 30 -4.26 9.20 -17.07
CA ALA A 30 -3.06 9.30 -16.27
C ALA A 30 -3.49 9.31 -14.80
N THR A 31 -2.99 8.36 -14.02
CA THR A 31 -3.05 8.46 -12.57
C THR A 31 -2.45 9.82 -12.22
N PRO A 32 -3.18 10.69 -11.52
CA PRO A 32 -2.58 11.95 -11.11
C PRO A 32 -1.34 11.59 -10.29
N ASP A 33 -0.17 11.90 -10.84
CA ASP A 33 1.08 11.88 -10.11
C ASP A 33 0.83 12.78 -8.89
N VAL A 34 0.75 12.18 -7.70
CA VAL A 34 0.39 12.92 -6.48
C VAL A 34 1.47 13.96 -6.25
N ARG A 35 1.12 15.23 -6.47
CA ARG A 35 2.05 16.36 -6.40
C ARG A 35 1.71 17.24 -5.22
N PHE A 36 2.72 17.54 -4.43
CA PHE A 36 2.64 18.51 -3.35
C PHE A 36 3.52 19.71 -3.68
N GLU A 37 2.96 20.91 -3.66
CA GLU A 37 3.65 22.14 -4.10
C GLU A 37 4.25 22.02 -5.53
N GLY A 38 3.55 21.31 -6.43
CA GLY A 38 4.00 21.10 -7.82
C GLY A 38 5.08 20.04 -8.01
N ARG A 39 5.58 19.41 -6.96
CA ARG A 39 6.59 18.36 -7.00
C ARG A 39 5.99 16.99 -6.74
N PRO A 40 6.42 15.93 -7.45
CA PRO A 40 6.01 14.57 -7.15
C PRO A 40 6.50 14.11 -5.76
N VAL A 41 5.80 13.13 -5.17
CA VAL A 41 6.18 12.54 -3.86
C VAL A 41 7.62 12.06 -3.86
N GLU A 42 8.10 11.49 -4.96
CA GLU A 42 9.46 10.97 -5.12
C GLU A 42 10.53 12.03 -4.86
N ASP A 43 10.32 13.25 -5.36
CA ASP A 43 11.26 14.36 -5.16
C ASP A 43 11.39 14.75 -3.68
N TRP A 44 10.28 14.64 -2.92
CA TRP A 44 10.27 14.90 -1.48
C TRP A 44 11.01 13.80 -0.71
N ILE A 45 10.78 12.54 -1.05
CA ILE A 45 11.50 11.40 -0.47
C ILE A 45 13.00 11.54 -0.73
N GLN A 46 13.40 11.83 -1.97
CA GLN A 46 14.79 12.00 -2.34
C GLN A 46 15.44 13.19 -1.62
N ALA A 47 14.72 14.30 -1.48
CA ALA A 47 15.23 15.49 -0.76
C ALA A 47 15.49 15.20 0.72
N LEU A 48 14.64 14.39 1.38
CA LEU A 48 14.86 13.96 2.77
C LEU A 48 16.14 13.12 2.94
N HIS A 49 16.45 12.27 1.96
CA HIS A 49 17.59 11.36 2.01
C HIS A 49 18.86 11.93 1.36
N SER A 50 18.84 13.16 0.86
CA SER A 50 19.94 13.77 0.08
C SER A 50 21.23 14.05 0.86
N GLY A 51 21.24 13.89 2.19
CA GLY A 51 22.41 14.17 3.04
C GLY A 51 22.72 15.66 3.21
N ASN A 52 22.03 16.56 2.51
CA ASN A 52 22.19 18.00 2.65
C ASN A 52 21.24 18.52 3.75
N SER A 53 21.80 18.92 4.89
CA SER A 53 21.03 19.29 6.08
C SER A 53 20.01 20.42 5.84
N SER A 54 20.32 21.40 4.99
CA SER A 54 19.40 22.51 4.71
C SER A 54 18.23 22.08 3.84
N SER A 55 18.46 21.29 2.78
CA SER A 55 17.39 20.74 1.91
C SER A 55 16.56 19.69 2.62
N SER A 56 17.20 18.85 3.44
CA SER A 56 16.52 17.82 4.22
C SER A 56 15.60 18.41 5.29
N ASN A 57 16.04 19.45 6.02
CA ASN A 57 15.20 20.13 7.02
C ASN A 57 13.99 20.85 6.37
N ALA A 58 14.20 21.51 5.23
CA ALA A 58 13.13 22.15 4.48
C ALA A 58 12.13 21.10 3.95
N ALA A 59 12.63 20.00 3.38
CA ALA A 59 11.81 18.89 2.92
C ALA A 59 11.02 18.25 4.07
N ALA A 60 11.64 18.05 5.25
CA ALA A 60 10.96 17.51 6.43
C ALA A 60 9.78 18.38 6.86
N ALA A 61 9.96 19.71 6.90
CA ALA A 61 8.88 20.63 7.29
C ALA A 61 7.70 20.62 6.30
N VAL A 62 7.97 20.56 4.99
CA VAL A 62 6.92 20.46 3.97
C VAL A 62 6.26 19.06 4.01
N THR A 63 7.07 18.02 4.17
CA THR A 63 6.56 16.64 4.32
C THR A 63 5.54 16.57 5.45
N GLU A 64 5.88 17.03 6.63
CA GLU A 64 5.01 16.96 7.80
C GLU A 64 3.72 17.81 7.63
N ARG A 65 3.84 19.00 7.04
CA ARG A 65 2.72 19.97 6.97
C ARG A 65 1.80 19.77 5.77
N VAL A 66 2.30 19.23 4.67
CA VAL A 66 1.58 19.16 3.39
C VAL A 66 1.52 17.74 2.85
N VAL A 67 2.66 17.04 2.76
CA VAL A 67 2.72 15.75 2.07
C VAL A 67 2.01 14.67 2.88
N LEU A 68 2.33 14.53 4.17
CA LEU A 68 1.72 13.48 5.01
C LEU A 68 0.20 13.68 5.16
N PRO A 69 -0.33 14.88 5.45
CA PRO A 69 -1.78 15.09 5.48
C PRO A 69 -2.44 14.78 4.15
N GLY A 70 -1.81 15.13 3.01
CA GLY A 70 -2.34 14.84 1.69
C GLY A 70 -2.36 13.35 1.35
N LEU A 71 -1.32 12.60 1.71
CA LEU A 71 -1.29 11.15 1.55
C LEU A 71 -2.35 10.47 2.43
N LEU A 72 -2.49 10.90 3.68
CA LEU A 72 -3.52 10.38 4.58
C LEU A 72 -4.93 10.69 4.08
N ASP A 73 -5.15 11.86 3.51
CA ASP A 73 -6.41 12.23 2.87
C ASP A 73 -6.72 11.31 1.68
N SER A 74 -5.72 11.04 0.83
CA SER A 74 -5.86 10.08 -0.28
C SER A 74 -6.25 8.68 0.20
N VAL A 75 -5.63 8.18 1.28
CA VAL A 75 -5.99 6.85 1.82
C VAL A 75 -7.44 6.83 2.35
N ARG A 76 -7.91 7.90 2.96
CA ARG A 76 -9.24 7.95 3.58
C ARG A 76 -10.37 8.19 2.58
N HIS A 77 -10.14 9.00 1.56
CA HIS A 77 -11.21 9.51 0.71
C HIS A 77 -11.18 9.02 -0.74
N ASP A 78 -10.06 8.47 -1.22
CA ASP A 78 -9.96 7.93 -2.59
C ASP A 78 -10.51 6.50 -2.64
N THR A 79 -11.81 6.35 -2.39
CA THR A 79 -12.45 5.03 -2.24
C THR A 79 -13.16 4.55 -3.50
N GLU A 80 -13.38 5.44 -4.48
CA GLU A 80 -14.16 5.12 -5.68
C GLU A 80 -13.49 5.63 -6.95
N ASP A 81 -13.57 4.83 -8.00
CA ASP A 81 -13.20 5.25 -9.33
C ASP A 81 -14.39 5.84 -10.08
N SER A 82 -14.16 6.93 -10.81
CA SER A 82 -15.17 7.46 -11.72
C SER A 82 -15.59 6.39 -12.74
N GLY A 83 -16.87 6.04 -12.78
CA GLY A 83 -17.40 5.06 -13.72
C GLY A 83 -17.06 5.37 -15.20
N ILE A 84 -16.94 6.64 -15.55
CA ILE A 84 -16.49 7.07 -16.88
C ILE A 84 -15.03 6.68 -17.11
N ARG A 85 -14.16 6.83 -16.11
CA ARG A 85 -12.73 6.44 -16.23
C ARG A 85 -12.60 4.93 -16.39
N VAL A 86 -13.27 4.15 -15.56
CA VAL A 86 -13.28 2.67 -15.65
C VAL A 86 -13.77 2.23 -17.03
N TRP A 87 -14.92 2.75 -17.47
CA TRP A 87 -15.46 2.43 -18.78
C TRP A 87 -14.48 2.79 -19.92
N LEU A 88 -13.82 3.96 -19.83
CA LEU A 88 -12.87 4.41 -20.84
C LEU A 88 -11.63 3.50 -20.91
N VAL A 89 -11.11 3.07 -19.74
CA VAL A 89 -10.01 2.10 -19.65
C VAL A 89 -10.39 0.80 -20.33
N GLU A 90 -11.56 0.23 -19.99
CA GLU A 90 -12.05 -1.01 -20.59
C GLU A 90 -12.20 -0.92 -22.12
N GLN A 91 -12.66 0.25 -22.62
CA GLN A 91 -12.78 0.44 -24.08
C GLN A 91 -11.41 0.52 -24.75
N LEU A 92 -10.47 1.26 -24.18
CA LEU A 92 -9.14 1.43 -24.76
C LEU A 92 -8.31 0.15 -24.69
N ASP A 93 -8.36 -0.57 -23.56
CA ASP A 93 -7.63 -1.83 -23.38
C ASP A 93 -8.17 -2.96 -24.28
N SER A 94 -9.42 -2.80 -24.78
CA SER A 94 -10.00 -3.72 -25.76
C SER A 94 -9.44 -3.55 -27.18
N LEU A 95 -8.66 -2.48 -27.44
CA LEU A 95 -8.07 -2.20 -28.75
C LEU A 95 -6.70 -2.89 -28.88
N PRO A 96 -6.41 -3.56 -30.01
CA PRO A 96 -5.15 -4.24 -30.22
C PRO A 96 -3.96 -3.25 -30.19
N GLY A 97 -2.97 -3.55 -29.34
CA GLY A 97 -1.74 -2.74 -29.23
C GLY A 97 -1.86 -1.50 -28.33
N ILE A 98 -3.01 -1.30 -27.66
CA ILE A 98 -3.17 -0.24 -26.67
C ILE A 98 -3.26 -0.90 -25.28
N HIS A 99 -2.31 -0.56 -24.42
CA HIS A 99 -2.35 -0.90 -23.00
C HIS A 99 -2.46 0.40 -22.20
N VAL A 100 -3.49 0.48 -21.36
CA VAL A 100 -3.71 1.64 -20.49
C VAL A 100 -3.29 1.30 -19.09
N GLU A 101 -2.23 1.92 -18.60
CA GLU A 101 -1.88 1.86 -17.20
C GLU A 101 -2.89 2.68 -16.38
N PHE A 102 -3.75 1.98 -15.65
CA PHE A 102 -4.72 2.58 -14.76
C PHE A 102 -4.56 1.99 -13.36
N LEU A 103 -4.31 2.86 -12.39
CA LEU A 103 -4.24 2.47 -10.99
C LEU A 103 -5.62 2.74 -10.36
N PRO A 104 -6.39 1.70 -10.00
CA PRO A 104 -7.69 1.87 -9.36
C PRO A 104 -7.57 2.52 -7.98
N ALA A 105 -8.69 3.01 -7.44
CA ALA A 105 -8.76 3.69 -6.15
C ALA A 105 -8.04 2.91 -5.03
N ASP A 106 -8.32 1.62 -4.93
CA ASP A 106 -7.65 0.75 -3.95
C ASP A 106 -6.13 0.71 -4.14
N GLY A 107 -5.67 0.64 -5.40
CA GLY A 107 -4.24 0.67 -5.72
C GLY A 107 -3.60 2.02 -5.34
N ARG A 108 -4.28 3.14 -5.57
CA ARG A 108 -3.79 4.47 -5.18
C ARG A 108 -3.69 4.62 -3.67
N ARG A 109 -4.66 4.07 -2.91
CA ARG A 109 -4.64 4.05 -1.44
C ARG A 109 -3.47 3.22 -0.90
N VAL A 110 -3.27 2.02 -1.46
CA VAL A 110 -2.12 1.16 -1.14
C VAL A 110 -0.80 1.89 -1.44
N GLN A 111 -0.71 2.57 -2.58
CA GLN A 111 0.48 3.34 -2.94
C GLN A 111 0.74 4.48 -1.95
N ALA A 112 -0.29 5.22 -1.56
CA ALA A 112 -0.16 6.29 -0.57
C ALA A 112 0.35 5.78 0.79
N ILE A 113 -0.11 4.60 1.25
CA ILE A 113 0.42 3.97 2.48
C ILE A 113 1.90 3.58 2.32
N ARG A 114 2.27 3.00 1.18
CA ARG A 114 3.66 2.67 0.89
C ARG A 114 4.56 3.90 0.86
N ASP A 115 4.06 4.98 0.26
CA ASP A 115 4.79 6.25 0.24
C ASP A 115 4.98 6.82 1.65
N LEU A 116 3.97 6.73 2.54
CA LEU A 116 4.14 7.05 3.97
C LEU A 116 5.30 6.25 4.59
N GLY A 117 5.38 4.94 4.32
CA GLY A 117 6.49 4.09 4.76
C GLY A 117 7.85 4.55 4.21
N ARG A 118 7.92 4.94 2.93
CA ARG A 118 9.15 5.40 2.27
C ARG A 118 9.72 6.71 2.85
N PHE A 119 8.88 7.53 3.47
CA PHE A 119 9.34 8.68 4.26
C PHE A 119 10.06 8.28 5.56
N GLY A 120 9.93 7.02 5.97
CA GLY A 120 10.61 6.50 7.14
C GLY A 120 10.26 7.27 8.43
N PRO A 121 11.24 7.50 9.32
CA PRO A 121 11.00 8.18 10.59
C PRO A 121 10.41 9.60 10.48
N ALA A 122 10.54 10.26 9.31
CA ALA A 122 9.93 11.57 9.07
C ALA A 122 8.40 11.50 9.02
N ALA A 123 7.83 10.30 8.79
CA ALA A 123 6.39 10.07 8.78
C ALA A 123 5.84 9.51 10.11
N ARG A 124 6.55 9.63 11.24
CA ARG A 124 6.06 9.15 12.55
C ARG A 124 4.72 9.73 12.96
N SER A 125 4.40 10.93 12.56
CA SER A 125 3.09 11.54 12.81
C SER A 125 1.93 10.80 12.15
N ALA A 126 2.19 9.95 11.14
CA ALA A 126 1.20 9.09 10.49
C ALA A 126 0.87 7.81 11.28
N VAL A 127 1.64 7.45 12.32
CA VAL A 127 1.44 6.21 13.10
C VAL A 127 -0.01 6.02 13.56
N PRO A 128 -0.72 7.01 14.13
CA PRO A 128 -2.12 6.81 14.53
C PRO A 128 -3.03 6.38 13.38
N ALA A 129 -2.84 6.97 12.18
CA ALA A 129 -3.62 6.60 11.01
C ALA A 129 -3.23 5.22 10.46
N LEU A 130 -1.94 4.85 10.48
CA LEU A 130 -1.51 3.51 10.09
C LEU A 130 -2.09 2.42 11.00
N LEU A 131 -2.20 2.69 12.31
CA LEU A 131 -2.89 1.81 13.26
C LEU A 131 -4.41 1.70 12.97
N GLU A 132 -5.04 2.81 12.57
CA GLU A 132 -6.42 2.84 12.12
C GLU A 132 -6.61 1.96 10.88
N PHE A 133 -5.70 2.06 9.88
CA PHE A 133 -5.76 1.25 8.65
C PHE A 133 -5.60 -0.26 8.91
N LEU A 134 -4.78 -0.66 9.89
CA LEU A 134 -4.73 -2.05 10.34
C LEU A 134 -6.07 -2.57 10.90
N ALA A 135 -6.86 -1.68 11.51
CA ALA A 135 -8.13 -2.05 12.12
C ALA A 135 -9.31 -2.05 11.12
N LEU A 136 -9.15 -1.43 9.94
CA LEU A 136 -10.18 -1.41 8.90
C LEU A 136 -10.44 -2.82 8.35
N LYS A 137 -11.65 -3.04 7.82
CA LYS A 137 -12.01 -4.30 7.14
C LYS A 137 -11.48 -4.41 5.71
N GLU A 138 -10.68 -3.49 5.30
CA GLU A 138 -10.13 -3.37 3.95
C GLU A 138 -8.83 -4.18 3.84
N GLU A 139 -8.97 -5.36 3.31
CA GLU A 139 -7.93 -6.40 3.27
C GLU A 139 -6.64 -5.92 2.61
N GLN A 140 -6.75 -5.14 1.53
CA GLN A 140 -5.62 -4.64 0.74
C GLN A 140 -4.75 -3.61 1.49
N LEU A 141 -5.26 -3.00 2.56
CA LEU A 141 -4.52 -1.98 3.33
C LEU A 141 -3.69 -2.57 4.48
N ILE A 142 -4.01 -3.79 4.94
CA ILE A 142 -3.42 -4.39 6.14
C ILE A 142 -1.92 -4.61 5.99
N GLY A 143 -1.50 -5.31 4.92
CA GLY A 143 -0.09 -5.57 4.65
C GLY A 143 0.73 -4.28 4.51
N PRO A 144 0.36 -3.37 3.59
CA PRO A 144 1.03 -2.08 3.45
C PRO A 144 1.11 -1.26 4.74
N ALA A 145 0.05 -1.26 5.57
CA ALA A 145 0.05 -0.54 6.84
C ALA A 145 1.01 -1.18 7.86
N ALA A 146 1.11 -2.51 7.90
CA ALA A 146 2.06 -3.22 8.75
C ALA A 146 3.52 -2.91 8.35
N GLU A 147 3.83 -2.95 7.06
CA GLU A 147 5.14 -2.58 6.52
C GLU A 147 5.49 -1.12 6.82
N ALA A 148 4.52 -0.21 6.62
CA ALA A 148 4.72 1.21 6.88
C ALA A 148 4.99 1.50 8.36
N LEU A 149 4.31 0.82 9.31
CA LEU A 149 4.56 0.97 10.76
C LEU A 149 6.02 0.65 11.13
N VAL A 150 6.58 -0.39 10.52
CA VAL A 150 8.00 -0.74 10.71
C VAL A 150 8.90 0.34 10.12
N ALA A 151 8.63 0.74 8.88
CA ALA A 151 9.45 1.70 8.15
C ALA A 151 9.50 3.08 8.83
N VAL A 152 8.36 3.56 9.37
CA VAL A 152 8.30 4.82 10.14
C VAL A 152 8.85 4.68 11.56
N GLN A 153 9.32 3.47 11.94
CA GLN A 153 9.82 3.16 13.28
C GLN A 153 8.80 3.47 14.38
N ALA A 154 7.57 2.99 14.20
CA ALA A 154 6.52 3.11 15.20
C ALA A 154 6.96 2.47 16.53
N ASP A 155 6.53 3.05 17.65
CA ASP A 155 6.87 2.51 18.97
C ASP A 155 6.31 1.08 19.13
N ALA A 156 7.15 0.16 19.58
CA ALA A 156 6.80 -1.24 19.78
C ALA A 156 5.61 -1.42 20.73
N THR A 157 5.46 -0.54 21.73
CA THR A 157 4.38 -0.60 22.71
C THR A 157 3.00 -0.39 22.11
N VAL A 158 2.89 0.30 20.99
CA VAL A 158 1.63 0.53 20.28
C VAL A 158 1.50 -0.33 19.03
N ALA A 159 2.60 -0.57 18.32
CA ALA A 159 2.58 -1.33 17.07
C ALA A 159 2.37 -2.84 17.30
N ILE A 160 3.08 -3.46 18.26
CA ILE A 160 3.02 -4.91 18.49
C ILE A 160 1.60 -5.37 18.86
N PRO A 161 0.87 -4.72 19.81
CA PRO A 161 -0.52 -5.11 20.09
C PRO A 161 -1.43 -4.99 18.87
N ALA A 162 -1.30 -3.92 18.07
CA ALA A 162 -2.12 -3.71 16.89
C ALA A 162 -1.83 -4.77 15.79
N LEU A 163 -0.54 -5.08 15.54
CA LEU A 163 -0.13 -6.13 14.61
C LEU A 163 -0.61 -7.51 15.09
N THR A 164 -0.52 -7.79 16.39
CA THR A 164 -1.02 -9.04 16.95
C THR A 164 -2.53 -9.19 16.80
N GLN A 165 -3.29 -8.10 16.97
CA GLN A 165 -4.73 -8.08 16.67
C GLN A 165 -5.03 -8.30 15.19
N ALA A 166 -4.22 -7.75 14.29
CA ALA A 166 -4.38 -7.97 12.85
C ALA A 166 -4.18 -9.44 12.46
N LEU A 167 -3.28 -10.19 13.13
CA LEU A 167 -3.13 -11.64 12.91
C LEU A 167 -4.36 -12.47 13.31
N LEU A 168 -5.14 -12.01 14.28
CA LEU A 168 -6.33 -12.70 14.77
C LEU A 168 -7.55 -12.56 13.84
N ARG A 169 -7.48 -11.75 12.81
CA ARG A 169 -8.58 -11.52 11.88
C ARG A 169 -8.99 -12.80 11.17
N PRO A 170 -10.30 -13.08 11.05
CA PRO A 170 -10.78 -14.32 10.45
C PRO A 170 -10.55 -14.39 8.93
N ASP A 171 -10.47 -13.24 8.26
CA ASP A 171 -10.26 -13.14 6.81
C ASP A 171 -8.85 -13.59 6.37
N GLY A 172 -7.87 -13.49 7.24
CA GLY A 172 -6.50 -13.97 7.00
C GLY A 172 -5.63 -13.10 6.07
N HIS A 173 -6.18 -12.03 5.53
CA HIS A 173 -5.46 -11.15 4.62
C HIS A 173 -4.36 -10.37 5.35
N GLY A 174 -3.23 -10.14 4.67
CA GLY A 174 -2.09 -9.40 5.20
C GLY A 174 -1.32 -10.12 6.32
N ARG A 175 -1.68 -11.36 6.69
CA ARG A 175 -0.98 -12.11 7.75
C ARG A 175 0.52 -12.33 7.50
N PRO A 176 0.98 -12.63 6.29
CA PRO A 176 2.41 -12.76 6.02
C PRO A 176 3.16 -11.46 6.31
N GLU A 177 2.67 -10.33 5.83
CA GLU A 177 3.28 -9.01 6.02
C GLU A 177 3.24 -8.58 7.48
N VAL A 178 2.12 -8.86 8.17
CA VAL A 178 1.99 -8.61 9.61
C VAL A 178 2.96 -9.48 10.42
N ALA A 179 3.14 -10.76 10.05
CA ALA A 179 4.11 -11.63 10.70
C ALA A 179 5.55 -11.14 10.48
N GLU A 180 5.89 -10.71 9.26
CA GLU A 180 7.19 -10.11 8.96
C GLU A 180 7.40 -8.82 9.76
N ALA A 181 6.40 -7.95 9.83
CA ALA A 181 6.46 -6.71 10.62
C ALA A 181 6.73 -7.01 12.11
N LEU A 182 6.08 -8.01 12.70
CA LEU A 182 6.39 -8.47 14.07
C LEU A 182 7.83 -8.96 14.18
N GLY A 183 8.33 -9.69 13.17
CA GLY A 183 9.72 -10.14 13.09
C GLY A 183 10.72 -8.99 13.15
N GLU A 184 10.44 -7.86 12.48
CA GLU A 184 11.30 -6.67 12.48
C GLU A 184 11.37 -5.99 13.87
N TYR A 185 10.34 -6.15 14.71
CA TYR A 185 10.41 -5.74 16.12
C TYR A 185 11.26 -6.65 16.97
N GLY A 186 11.61 -7.85 16.47
CA GLY A 186 12.50 -8.81 17.13
C GLY A 186 11.99 -9.25 18.50
N PRO A 187 12.89 -9.40 19.51
CA PRO A 187 12.52 -9.91 20.83
C PRO A 187 11.44 -9.12 21.57
N LYS A 188 11.16 -7.87 21.16
CA LYS A 188 10.07 -7.08 21.74
C LYS A 188 8.70 -7.68 21.42
N ALA A 189 8.57 -8.41 20.30
CA ALA A 189 7.33 -9.06 19.87
C ALA A 189 7.16 -10.48 20.43
N ARG A 190 7.89 -10.88 21.49
CA ARG A 190 7.85 -12.24 22.07
C ARG A 190 6.43 -12.70 22.45
N GLU A 191 5.55 -11.78 22.83
CA GLU A 191 4.16 -12.09 23.16
C GLU A 191 3.36 -12.65 21.97
N ALA A 192 3.77 -12.36 20.74
CA ALA A 192 3.12 -12.87 19.53
C ALA A 192 3.54 -14.31 19.17
N VAL A 193 4.60 -14.87 19.78
CA VAL A 193 5.14 -16.20 19.45
C VAL A 193 4.08 -17.31 19.50
N PRO A 194 3.24 -17.45 20.55
CA PRO A 194 2.23 -18.51 20.58
C PRO A 194 1.24 -18.43 19.42
N LEU A 195 0.87 -17.21 19.03
CA LEU A 195 -0.06 -16.96 17.92
C LEU A 195 0.60 -17.28 16.58
N LEU A 196 1.85 -16.90 16.38
CA LEU A 196 2.61 -17.22 15.18
C LEU A 196 2.80 -18.74 15.00
N LEU A 197 3.08 -19.48 16.08
CA LEU A 197 3.15 -20.95 16.04
C LEU A 197 1.82 -21.57 15.64
N LYS A 198 0.72 -21.10 16.23
CA LYS A 198 -0.62 -21.55 15.86
C LYS A 198 -0.94 -21.24 14.41
N LEU A 199 -0.56 -20.06 13.93
CA LEU A 199 -0.76 -19.67 12.52
C LEU A 199 -0.04 -20.62 11.56
N LEU A 200 1.15 -21.10 11.92
CA LEU A 200 1.92 -22.05 11.12
C LEU A 200 1.26 -23.44 11.07
N GLU A 201 0.56 -23.85 12.14
CA GLU A 201 -0.19 -25.11 12.19
C GLU A 201 -1.50 -25.03 11.39
N ASP A 202 -2.25 -23.93 11.54
CA ASP A 202 -3.59 -23.76 11.00
C ASP A 202 -3.58 -23.44 9.48
N PHE A 203 -2.50 -22.86 8.95
CA PHE A 203 -2.44 -22.35 7.58
C PHE A 203 -1.26 -22.93 6.80
N SER A 204 -1.58 -23.44 5.60
CA SER A 204 -0.60 -24.08 4.71
C SER A 204 -0.20 -23.22 3.50
N SER A 205 -0.58 -21.93 3.45
CA SER A 205 -0.20 -21.07 2.34
C SER A 205 1.33 -20.91 2.27
N LYS A 206 1.86 -20.78 1.05
CA LYS A 206 3.30 -20.63 0.84
C LYS A 206 3.86 -19.39 1.52
N GLU A 207 3.09 -18.31 1.51
CA GLU A 207 3.43 -17.01 2.08
C GLU A 207 3.58 -17.12 3.60
N ILE A 208 2.61 -17.74 4.30
CA ILE A 208 2.65 -18.00 5.75
C ILE A 208 3.85 -18.89 6.10
N ARG A 209 4.08 -19.94 5.31
CA ARG A 209 5.21 -20.87 5.54
C ARG A 209 6.59 -20.24 5.34
N THR A 210 6.65 -19.10 4.69
CA THR A 210 7.89 -18.34 4.51
C THR A 210 8.03 -17.24 5.57
N ALA A 211 6.99 -16.43 5.77
CA ALA A 211 7.02 -15.27 6.65
C ALA A 211 7.09 -15.65 8.13
N VAL A 212 6.25 -16.59 8.58
CA VAL A 212 6.15 -16.95 10.01
C VAL A 212 7.43 -17.58 10.55
N PRO A 213 8.10 -18.56 9.90
CA PRO A 213 9.39 -19.06 10.36
C PRO A 213 10.48 -17.98 10.43
N LYS A 214 10.52 -17.06 9.45
CA LYS A 214 11.44 -15.92 9.46
C LYS A 214 11.19 -15.02 10.68
N ALA A 215 9.93 -14.68 10.95
CA ALA A 215 9.54 -13.89 12.11
C ALA A 215 9.88 -14.57 13.43
N LEU A 216 9.55 -15.88 13.58
CA LEU A 216 9.86 -16.63 14.79
C LEU A 216 11.35 -16.68 15.10
N ARG A 217 12.22 -16.87 14.08
CA ARG A 217 13.67 -16.81 14.26
C ARG A 217 14.16 -15.44 14.74
N ALA A 218 13.57 -14.38 14.26
CA ALA A 218 13.92 -13.02 14.65
C ALA A 218 13.43 -12.67 16.06
N ILE A 219 12.25 -13.16 16.45
CA ILE A 219 11.61 -12.85 17.73
C ILE A 219 12.15 -13.74 18.85
N ASP A 220 12.14 -15.06 18.66
CA ASP A 220 12.60 -16.06 19.65
C ASP A 220 13.21 -17.28 18.94
N PRO A 221 14.54 -17.25 18.68
CA PRO A 221 15.25 -18.38 18.05
C PRO A 221 15.09 -19.70 18.79
N ALA A 222 14.97 -19.67 20.13
CA ALA A 222 14.80 -20.88 20.93
C ALA A 222 13.39 -21.48 20.73
N ALA A 223 12.36 -20.66 20.63
CA ALA A 223 11.01 -21.11 20.29
C ALA A 223 10.95 -21.67 18.86
N ALA A 224 11.59 -21.00 17.90
CA ALA A 224 11.70 -21.47 16.52
C ALA A 224 12.34 -22.86 16.44
N SER A 225 13.49 -23.04 17.11
CA SER A 225 14.19 -24.35 17.16
C SER A 225 13.34 -25.44 17.80
N ARG A 226 12.62 -25.16 18.88
CA ARG A 226 11.69 -26.13 19.55
C ARG A 226 10.54 -26.55 18.62
N ALA A 227 10.11 -25.65 17.73
CA ALA A 227 9.08 -25.91 16.72
C ALA A 227 9.63 -26.62 15.46
N GLY A 228 10.92 -27.03 15.45
CA GLY A 228 11.54 -27.68 14.29
C GLY A 228 11.80 -26.74 13.11
N ILE A 229 11.84 -25.44 13.35
CA ILE A 229 12.17 -24.42 12.33
C ILE A 229 13.69 -24.25 12.31
N PRO A 230 14.35 -24.59 11.18
CA PRO A 230 15.82 -24.54 11.04
C PRO A 230 16.38 -23.12 11.02
#